data_630a6e57de64006a8dafa082b685f693
#
_entry.id   630a6e57de64006a8dafa082b685f693
#
_cell.length_a   1.000
_cell.length_b   1.000
_cell.length_c   1.000
_cell.angle_alpha   90.00
_cell.angle_beta   90.00
_cell.angle_gamma   90.00
#
_symmetry.space_group_name_H-M   'P 1'
#
loop_
_entity.id
_entity.type
_entity.pdbx_description
1 polymer ?
#
loop_
_entity_poly.entity_id
_entity_poly.type
_entity_poly.pdbx_seq_one_letter_code
_entity_poly.pdbx_strand_id
1 'polypeptide(L)'
;MAGETQITIVGNLTADPELRFTANGAPVANFTVASTPRVFDRQTNEWRDGEAMFLSCSVWRKYAENVAESLFKGMQVIVQGRLKSRSYDNREGQRRTVFEIDVEEVGPALRFATAKVSKTTGGGGGGGGGSGWQSAPRQDGPSQGDSWSSSSSSDRQDRNRGGDDPWGQPSQSDEPPF
;
A
#
# COMPACT_ATOMS: atom_id res chain seq x y z
N MET A 1 17.48 -14.65 -11.23
CA MET A 1 18.13 -13.92 -12.33
C MET A 1 18.68 -12.65 -11.75
N ALA A 2 19.97 -12.54 -11.60
CA ALA A 2 20.62 -11.33 -11.15
C ALA A 2 20.79 -10.38 -12.36
N GLY A 3 20.32 -9.16 -12.31
CA GLY A 3 20.59 -8.16 -13.31
C GLY A 3 19.43 -7.32 -13.82
N GLU A 4 18.20 -7.55 -13.36
CA GLU A 4 17.09 -6.65 -13.71
C GLU A 4 17.13 -5.40 -12.81
N THR A 5 17.05 -4.22 -13.43
CA THR A 5 17.05 -2.95 -12.70
C THR A 5 15.69 -2.72 -12.05
N GLN A 6 15.66 -2.75 -10.72
CA GLN A 6 14.45 -2.38 -9.98
C GLN A 6 14.37 -0.86 -9.82
N ILE A 7 13.18 -0.31 -10.02
CA ILE A 7 12.90 1.10 -9.80
C ILE A 7 11.60 1.28 -9.03
N THR A 8 11.52 2.40 -8.34
CA THR A 8 10.28 2.87 -7.71
C THR A 8 10.02 4.28 -8.21
N ILE A 9 8.81 4.51 -8.71
CA ILE A 9 8.40 5.82 -9.21
C ILE A 9 7.12 6.28 -8.51
N VAL A 10 6.98 7.58 -8.41
CA VAL A 10 5.74 8.25 -7.96
C VAL A 10 5.30 9.17 -9.08
N GLY A 11 4.04 9.09 -9.47
CA GLY A 11 3.49 9.93 -10.52
C GLY A 11 2.00 9.77 -10.67
N ASN A 12 1.44 10.43 -11.66
CA ASN A 12 0.00 10.43 -11.92
C ASN A 12 -0.34 9.56 -13.13
N LEU A 13 -1.45 8.84 -13.04
CA LEU A 13 -1.99 8.10 -14.17
C LEU A 13 -2.49 9.06 -15.25
N THR A 14 -2.01 8.87 -16.48
CA THR A 14 -2.39 9.70 -17.63
C THR A 14 -3.73 9.32 -18.22
N ALA A 15 -4.13 8.06 -18.06
CA ALA A 15 -5.40 7.47 -18.48
C ALA A 15 -5.79 6.34 -17.52
N ASP A 16 -7.02 5.86 -17.63
CA ASP A 16 -7.46 4.67 -16.91
C ASP A 16 -6.63 3.45 -17.34
N PRO A 17 -6.30 2.52 -16.40
CA PRO A 17 -5.65 1.28 -16.75
C PRO A 17 -6.46 0.47 -17.74
N GLU A 18 -5.85 0.05 -18.85
CA GLU A 18 -6.50 -0.73 -19.88
C GLU A 18 -6.30 -2.22 -19.63
N LEU A 19 -7.39 -2.91 -19.25
CA LEU A 19 -7.38 -4.35 -19.07
C LEU A 19 -7.59 -5.05 -20.42
N ARG A 20 -6.67 -5.93 -20.78
CA ARG A 20 -6.74 -6.78 -21.97
C ARG A 20 -6.47 -8.22 -21.60
N PHE A 21 -6.86 -9.12 -22.48
CA PHE A 21 -6.57 -10.55 -22.35
C PHE A 21 -5.63 -10.98 -23.49
N THR A 22 -4.58 -11.69 -23.13
CA THR A 22 -3.67 -12.28 -24.11
C THR A 22 -4.35 -13.41 -24.87
N ALA A 23 -3.73 -13.88 -25.96
CA ALA A 23 -4.22 -15.03 -26.72
C ALA A 23 -4.40 -16.31 -25.87
N ASN A 24 -3.65 -16.41 -24.79
CA ASN A 24 -3.74 -17.52 -23.82
C ASN A 24 -4.74 -17.24 -22.68
N GLY A 25 -5.53 -16.17 -22.77
CA GLY A 25 -6.54 -15.81 -21.78
C GLY A 25 -5.99 -15.17 -20.50
N ALA A 26 -4.70 -14.87 -20.42
CA ALA A 26 -4.14 -14.21 -19.25
C ALA A 26 -4.46 -12.71 -19.24
N PRO A 27 -5.04 -12.15 -18.16
CA PRO A 27 -5.29 -10.73 -18.06
C PRO A 27 -3.99 -9.94 -17.89
N VAL A 28 -3.90 -8.80 -18.57
CA VAL A 28 -2.84 -7.80 -18.45
C VAL A 28 -3.47 -6.42 -18.40
N ALA A 29 -3.05 -5.59 -17.46
CA ALA A 29 -3.43 -4.19 -17.40
C ALA A 29 -2.23 -3.32 -17.78
N ASN A 30 -2.45 -2.42 -18.73
CA ASN A 30 -1.46 -1.46 -19.17
C ASN A 30 -1.89 -0.05 -18.79
N PHE A 31 -0.97 0.73 -18.26
CA PHE A 31 -1.20 2.12 -17.91
C PHE A 31 0.09 2.93 -18.02
N THR A 32 -0.03 4.25 -18.10
CA THR A 32 1.11 5.15 -18.18
C THR A 32 1.13 6.08 -16.97
N VAL A 33 2.28 6.18 -16.35
CA VAL A 33 2.54 7.08 -15.21
C VAL A 33 3.38 8.25 -15.68
N ALA A 34 2.88 9.46 -15.45
CA ALA A 34 3.62 10.70 -15.62
C ALA A 34 4.29 11.08 -14.30
N SER A 35 5.60 11.05 -14.26
CA SER A 35 6.40 11.50 -13.12
C SER A 35 7.06 12.82 -13.47
N THR A 36 6.69 13.89 -12.75
CA THR A 36 7.19 15.24 -12.95
C THR A 36 8.02 15.66 -11.74
N PRO A 37 9.36 15.73 -11.86
CA PRO A 37 10.20 16.21 -10.79
C PRO A 37 9.99 17.71 -10.58
N ARG A 38 10.04 18.18 -9.34
CA ARG A 38 10.08 19.62 -9.06
C ARG A 38 11.52 20.05 -8.85
N VAL A 39 11.91 21.11 -9.53
CA VAL A 39 13.24 21.70 -9.49
C VAL A 39 13.15 23.10 -8.93
N PHE A 40 14.04 23.42 -7.97
CA PHE A 40 14.12 24.75 -7.43
C PHE A 40 14.95 25.65 -8.33
N ASP A 41 14.34 26.70 -8.87
CA ASP A 41 15.01 27.73 -9.68
C ASP A 41 15.62 28.80 -8.75
N ARG A 42 16.94 28.79 -8.65
CA ARG A 42 17.67 29.74 -7.79
C ARG A 42 17.62 31.18 -8.30
N GLN A 43 17.35 31.39 -9.60
CA GLN A 43 17.28 32.75 -10.16
C GLN A 43 15.97 33.44 -9.84
N THR A 44 14.85 32.69 -9.89
CA THR A 44 13.52 33.21 -9.58
C THR A 44 13.09 32.93 -8.14
N ASN A 45 13.87 32.11 -7.40
CA ASN A 45 13.56 31.65 -6.05
C ASN A 45 12.20 30.92 -5.94
N GLU A 46 11.85 30.18 -6.99
CA GLU A 46 10.58 29.46 -7.12
C GLU A 46 10.80 27.99 -7.44
N TRP A 47 9.84 27.15 -7.02
CA TRP A 47 9.77 25.76 -7.43
C TRP A 47 9.04 25.66 -8.77
N ARG A 48 9.71 25.07 -9.76
CA ARG A 48 9.13 24.81 -11.09
C ARG A 48 9.02 23.31 -11.33
N ASP A 49 8.03 22.96 -12.14
CA ASP A 49 7.93 21.59 -12.63
C ASP A 49 9.01 21.37 -13.71
N GLY A 50 9.75 20.28 -13.54
CA GLY A 50 10.73 19.84 -14.52
C GLY A 50 10.08 19.08 -15.67
N GLU A 51 10.89 18.45 -16.50
CA GLU A 51 10.41 17.65 -17.62
C GLU A 51 9.70 16.39 -17.11
N ALA A 52 8.48 16.18 -17.57
CA ALA A 52 7.69 15.01 -17.21
C ALA A 52 8.20 13.76 -17.91
N MET A 53 8.46 12.70 -17.16
CA MET A 53 8.74 11.37 -17.69
C MET A 53 7.44 10.57 -17.78
N PHE A 54 7.23 9.96 -18.95
CA PHE A 54 6.10 9.05 -19.17
C PHE A 54 6.62 7.62 -19.23
N LEU A 55 6.21 6.81 -18.25
CA LEU A 55 6.64 5.42 -18.15
C LEU A 55 5.44 4.50 -18.32
N SER A 56 5.55 3.59 -19.31
CA SER A 56 4.56 2.54 -19.53
C SER A 56 4.73 1.43 -18.50
N CYS A 57 3.64 1.01 -17.91
CA CYS A 57 3.59 0.02 -16.85
C CYS A 57 2.67 -1.14 -17.27
N SER A 58 3.08 -2.36 -16.97
CA SER A 58 2.31 -3.58 -17.24
C SER A 58 2.17 -4.42 -15.98
N VAL A 59 0.96 -4.84 -15.67
CA VAL A 59 0.59 -5.72 -14.56
C VAL A 59 -0.11 -6.96 -15.10
N TRP A 60 0.16 -8.12 -14.51
CA TRP A 60 -0.29 -9.39 -15.05
C TRP A 60 -1.23 -10.14 -14.11
N ARG A 61 -2.07 -11.02 -14.71
CA ARG A 61 -2.94 -11.98 -14.01
C ARG A 61 -3.99 -11.29 -13.13
N LYS A 62 -4.37 -11.92 -12.02
CA LYS A 62 -5.37 -11.39 -11.10
C LYS A 62 -5.07 -9.98 -10.59
N TYR A 63 -3.80 -9.64 -10.47
CA TYR A 63 -3.38 -8.30 -10.07
C TYR A 63 -3.79 -7.25 -11.12
N ALA A 64 -3.78 -7.58 -12.40
CA ALA A 64 -4.24 -6.69 -13.47
C ALA A 64 -5.71 -6.30 -13.33
N GLU A 65 -6.58 -7.26 -12.97
CA GLU A 65 -7.99 -7.01 -12.72
C GLU A 65 -8.19 -6.06 -11.53
N ASN A 66 -7.48 -6.31 -10.42
CA ASN A 66 -7.54 -5.45 -9.23
C ASN A 66 -7.09 -4.02 -9.55
N VAL A 67 -6.03 -3.86 -10.35
CA VAL A 67 -5.53 -2.55 -10.76
C VAL A 67 -6.54 -1.81 -11.64
N ALA A 68 -7.12 -2.50 -12.62
CA ALA A 68 -8.12 -1.91 -13.51
C ALA A 68 -9.42 -1.51 -12.77
N GLU A 69 -9.78 -2.22 -11.70
CA GLU A 69 -10.93 -1.91 -10.87
C GLU A 69 -10.68 -0.76 -9.88
N SER A 70 -9.42 -0.62 -9.42
CA SER A 70 -9.09 0.26 -8.30
C SER A 70 -8.50 1.60 -8.69
N LEU A 71 -7.81 1.67 -9.84
CA LEU A 71 -7.06 2.86 -10.25
C LEU A 71 -7.72 3.53 -11.46
N PHE A 72 -7.68 4.86 -11.50
CA PHE A 72 -8.24 5.65 -12.60
C PHE A 72 -7.34 6.86 -12.93
N LYS A 73 -7.59 7.45 -14.08
CA LYS A 73 -6.89 8.63 -14.59
C LYS A 73 -6.77 9.75 -13.54
N GLY A 74 -5.59 10.32 -13.42
CA GLY A 74 -5.30 11.43 -12.52
C GLY A 74 -4.91 10.99 -11.11
N MET A 75 -5.13 9.74 -10.72
CA MET A 75 -4.66 9.26 -9.42
C MET A 75 -3.14 9.32 -9.34
N GLN A 76 -2.62 9.79 -8.21
CA GLN A 76 -1.21 9.65 -7.89
C GLN A 76 -0.96 8.25 -7.34
N VAL A 77 0.02 7.56 -7.93
CA VAL A 77 0.38 6.18 -7.59
C VAL A 77 1.86 6.06 -7.27
N ILE A 78 2.18 5.05 -6.45
CA ILE A 78 3.53 4.58 -6.23
C ILE A 78 3.62 3.26 -6.97
N VAL A 79 4.60 3.14 -7.87
CA VAL A 79 4.83 1.93 -8.68
C VAL A 79 6.24 1.44 -8.41
N GLN A 80 6.36 0.17 -8.08
CA GLN A 80 7.63 -0.55 -7.96
C GLN A 80 7.65 -1.69 -8.97
N GLY A 81 8.76 -1.88 -9.64
CA GLY A 81 8.89 -2.96 -10.59
C GLY A 81 10.23 -2.96 -11.30
N ARG A 82 10.35 -3.81 -12.31
CA ARG A 82 11.56 -4.03 -13.09
C ARG A 82 11.52 -3.20 -14.35
N LEU A 83 12.54 -2.36 -14.52
CA LEU A 83 12.71 -1.56 -15.71
C LEU A 83 13.22 -2.43 -16.87
N LYS A 84 12.47 -2.42 -17.96
CA LYS A 84 12.84 -3.11 -19.21
C LYS A 84 13.01 -2.10 -20.33
N SER A 85 13.96 -2.34 -21.20
CA SER A 85 14.13 -1.58 -22.42
C SER A 85 13.70 -2.42 -23.62
N ARG A 86 12.89 -1.85 -24.48
CA ARG A 86 12.46 -2.46 -25.74
C ARG A 86 12.82 -1.54 -26.92
N SER A 87 13.56 -2.06 -27.87
CA SER A 87 13.85 -1.35 -29.10
C SER A 87 13.01 -1.88 -30.24
N TYR A 88 12.48 -0.99 -31.04
CA TYR A 88 11.73 -1.30 -32.26
C TYR A 88 12.06 -0.28 -33.36
N ASP A 89 11.93 -0.71 -34.59
CA ASP A 89 12.09 0.18 -35.74
C ASP A 89 10.72 0.81 -36.06
N ASN A 90 10.67 2.14 -36.10
CA ASN A 90 9.46 2.86 -36.48
C ASN A 90 9.20 2.71 -37.99
N ARG A 91 8.05 3.23 -38.48
CA ARG A 91 7.69 3.15 -39.91
C ARG A 91 8.68 3.89 -40.83
N GLU A 92 9.49 4.73 -40.28
CA GLU A 92 10.53 5.50 -40.99
C GLU A 92 11.90 4.80 -40.96
N GLY A 93 11.98 3.56 -40.43
CA GLY A 93 13.21 2.79 -40.29
C GLY A 93 14.17 3.29 -39.21
N GLN A 94 13.72 4.17 -38.33
CA GLN A 94 14.52 4.65 -37.20
C GLN A 94 14.32 3.74 -35.99
N ARG A 95 15.41 3.32 -35.38
CA ARG A 95 15.41 2.54 -34.17
C ARG A 95 15.02 3.42 -32.96
N ARG A 96 13.92 3.06 -32.30
CA ARG A 96 13.45 3.71 -31.07
C ARG A 96 13.53 2.77 -29.89
N THR A 97 14.04 3.28 -28.78
CA THR A 97 14.06 2.55 -27.52
C THR A 97 13.01 3.15 -26.58
N VAL A 98 12.13 2.32 -26.06
CA VAL A 98 11.16 2.67 -25.05
C VAL A 98 11.48 1.92 -23.76
N PHE A 99 11.19 2.56 -22.64
CA PHE A 99 11.34 1.96 -21.33
C PHE A 99 9.96 1.61 -20.79
N GLU A 100 9.83 0.39 -20.30
CA GLU A 100 8.60 -0.15 -19.74
C GLU A 100 8.90 -0.70 -18.34
N ILE A 101 7.91 -0.64 -17.44
CA ILE A 101 8.02 -1.21 -16.10
C ILE A 101 7.14 -2.46 -16.05
N ASP A 102 7.77 -3.60 -15.79
CA ASP A 102 7.07 -4.81 -15.38
C ASP A 102 6.79 -4.69 -13.87
N VAL A 103 5.55 -4.37 -13.55
CA VAL A 103 5.16 -3.93 -12.21
C VAL A 103 5.12 -5.11 -11.25
N GLU A 104 5.76 -4.97 -10.11
CA GLU A 104 5.69 -5.89 -8.99
C GLU A 104 4.67 -5.42 -7.95
N GLU A 105 4.69 -4.10 -7.63
CA GLU A 105 3.74 -3.51 -6.71
C GLU A 105 3.25 -2.15 -7.22
N VAL A 106 1.97 -1.87 -7.06
CA VAL A 106 1.37 -0.57 -7.34
C VAL A 106 0.24 -0.28 -6.36
N GLY A 107 0.15 0.97 -5.93
CA GLY A 107 -0.93 1.43 -5.08
C GLY A 107 -1.11 2.94 -5.14
N PRO A 108 -2.26 3.45 -4.65
CA PRO A 108 -2.49 4.87 -4.56
C PRO A 108 -1.53 5.54 -3.58
N ALA A 109 -1.00 6.71 -3.95
CA ALA A 109 -0.22 7.54 -3.05
C ALA A 109 -1.17 8.34 -2.15
N LEU A 110 -1.05 8.16 -0.83
CA LEU A 110 -2.01 8.71 0.13
C LEU A 110 -1.65 10.11 0.66
N ARG A 111 -0.65 10.75 0.10
CA ARG A 111 -0.23 12.09 0.55
C ARG A 111 -1.37 13.12 0.48
N PHE A 112 -2.21 13.02 -0.56
CA PHE A 112 -3.32 13.94 -0.81
C PHE A 112 -4.64 13.21 -1.07
N ALA A 113 -4.73 11.92 -0.72
CA ALA A 113 -5.89 11.09 -0.94
C ALA A 113 -6.09 10.09 0.20
N THR A 114 -7.28 9.51 0.27
CA THR A 114 -7.61 8.39 1.16
C THR A 114 -8.00 7.18 0.33
N ALA A 115 -7.74 5.97 0.81
CA ALA A 115 -8.17 4.75 0.16
C ALA A 115 -8.88 3.82 1.15
N LYS A 116 -9.94 3.16 0.68
CA LYS A 116 -10.60 2.06 1.39
C LYS A 116 -10.18 0.76 0.71
N VAL A 117 -9.64 -0.16 1.49
CA VAL A 117 -9.13 -1.43 0.97
C VAL A 117 -10.10 -2.55 1.34
N SER A 118 -10.54 -3.31 0.33
CA SER A 118 -11.27 -4.57 0.51
C SER A 118 -10.37 -5.73 0.05
N LYS A 119 -10.35 -6.82 0.84
CA LYS A 119 -9.60 -8.01 0.44
C LYS A 119 -10.35 -8.74 -0.67
N THR A 120 -9.69 -8.96 -1.81
CA THR A 120 -10.18 -9.89 -2.81
C THR A 120 -9.80 -11.30 -2.40
N THR A 121 -10.79 -12.20 -2.36
CA THR A 121 -10.55 -13.62 -2.10
C THR A 121 -9.81 -14.17 -3.31
N GLY A 122 -8.51 -14.37 -3.17
CA GLY A 122 -7.72 -15.07 -4.17
C GLY A 122 -8.28 -16.48 -4.31
N GLY A 123 -8.67 -16.86 -5.53
CA GLY A 123 -9.07 -18.23 -5.84
C GLY A 123 -7.89 -19.18 -5.64
N GLY A 124 -7.85 -19.81 -4.49
CA GLY A 124 -6.86 -20.80 -4.10
C GLY A 124 -7.28 -21.41 -2.78
N GLY A 125 -7.87 -22.58 -2.86
CA GLY A 125 -8.42 -23.52 -1.93
C GLY A 125 -8.09 -23.43 -0.45
N GLY A 126 -9.10 -23.75 0.35
CA GLY A 126 -8.90 -24.42 1.62
C GLY A 126 -9.31 -23.66 2.87
N GLY A 127 -10.53 -23.91 3.29
CA GLY A 127 -10.78 -24.28 4.68
C GLY A 127 -10.83 -23.22 5.76
N GLY A 128 -12.04 -22.95 6.23
CA GLY A 128 -12.28 -23.00 7.66
C GLY A 128 -12.20 -21.71 8.45
N GLY A 129 -13.31 -21.35 9.02
CA GLY A 129 -13.35 -20.65 10.27
C GLY A 129 -13.84 -19.23 10.22
N GLY A 130 -15.17 -19.11 10.12
CA GLY A 130 -15.83 -17.89 10.53
C GLY A 130 -15.58 -17.56 11.99
N SER A 131 -15.30 -16.35 12.29
CA SER A 131 -15.70 -15.75 13.54
C SER A 131 -16.18 -14.34 13.22
N GLY A 132 -17.48 -14.30 12.97
CA GLY A 132 -18.25 -13.08 12.96
C GLY A 132 -18.22 -12.46 14.34
N TRP A 133 -17.66 -11.30 14.42
CA TRP A 133 -17.89 -10.42 15.55
C TRP A 133 -19.22 -9.72 15.30
N GLN A 134 -20.32 -10.43 15.64
CA GLN A 134 -21.60 -9.81 15.84
C GLN A 134 -21.61 -9.24 17.25
N SER A 135 -21.60 -7.93 17.35
CA SER A 135 -21.98 -7.23 18.58
C SER A 135 -23.47 -7.45 18.79
N ALA A 136 -23.83 -8.26 19.80
CA ALA A 136 -25.18 -8.38 20.24
C ALA A 136 -25.60 -7.10 21.00
N PRO A 137 -26.83 -6.60 20.80
CA PRO A 137 -27.36 -5.48 21.59
C PRO A 137 -27.68 -5.96 23.03
N ARG A 138 -27.23 -5.18 23.97
CA ARG A 138 -27.63 -5.34 25.38
C ARG A 138 -29.10 -4.95 25.49
N GLN A 139 -29.90 -5.89 25.95
CA GLN A 139 -31.28 -5.67 26.38
C GLN A 139 -31.28 -5.63 27.89
N ASP A 140 -31.66 -4.47 28.41
CA ASP A 140 -31.94 -4.24 29.83
C ASP A 140 -33.19 -5.01 30.24
N GLY A 141 -33.17 -5.64 31.43
CA GLY A 141 -34.32 -6.16 32.10
C GLY A 141 -33.94 -6.63 33.51
N PRO A 142 -34.76 -6.31 34.53
CA PRO A 142 -34.31 -6.18 35.92
C PRO A 142 -34.56 -7.42 36.80
N SER A 143 -33.69 -7.50 37.82
CA SER A 143 -33.86 -8.00 39.18
C SER A 143 -34.52 -9.32 39.48
N GLN A 144 -33.90 -10.11 40.27
CA GLN A 144 -34.25 -10.60 41.64
C GLN A 144 -33.31 -11.75 41.99
N GLY A 145 -32.51 -11.56 43.01
CA GLY A 145 -32.78 -12.01 44.38
C GLY A 145 -32.16 -13.36 44.64
N ASP A 146 -31.24 -13.41 45.49
CA ASP A 146 -31.06 -14.20 46.69
C ASP A 146 -29.61 -14.67 46.90
N SER A 147 -29.03 -14.03 47.85
CA SER A 147 -28.45 -14.52 49.11
C SER A 147 -27.91 -15.96 49.13
N TRP A 148 -26.63 -16.11 49.41
CA TRP A 148 -26.11 -16.94 50.51
C TRP A 148 -24.61 -16.71 50.72
N SER A 149 -24.39 -16.15 51.87
CA SER A 149 -23.31 -16.08 52.84
C SER A 149 -22.28 -17.20 52.80
N SER A 150 -21.08 -16.86 53.05
CA SER A 150 -20.29 -16.94 54.25
C SER A 150 -18.83 -17.29 54.02
N SER A 151 -18.01 -16.43 54.59
CA SER A 151 -16.87 -16.69 55.48
C SER A 151 -15.75 -17.58 54.91
N SER A 152 -14.50 -17.21 55.00
CA SER A 152 -13.71 -16.67 56.07
C SER A 152 -12.25 -16.55 55.61
N SER A 153 -11.61 -15.48 56.01
CA SER A 153 -10.30 -15.34 56.62
C SER A 153 -9.11 -16.19 56.10
N SER A 154 -8.09 -15.53 55.74
CA SER A 154 -6.82 -15.33 56.43
C SER A 154 -5.65 -15.23 55.49
N ASP A 155 -4.99 -14.09 55.52
CA ASP A 155 -3.61 -13.89 55.92
C ASP A 155 -2.49 -14.62 55.16
N ARG A 156 -1.66 -13.86 54.59
CA ARG A 156 -0.21 -13.79 54.72
C ARG A 156 0.55 -13.41 53.44
N GLN A 157 1.13 -12.23 53.55
CA GLN A 157 2.57 -11.95 53.34
C GLN A 157 3.22 -12.14 51.98
N ASP A 158 3.62 -10.98 51.48
CA ASP A 158 4.96 -10.64 50.98
C ASP A 158 5.66 -11.66 50.08
N ARG A 159 5.90 -11.22 48.89
CA ARG A 159 7.27 -11.11 48.34
C ARG A 159 7.30 -10.40 46.98
N ASN A 160 7.82 -9.19 47.07
CA ASN A 160 8.62 -8.47 46.09
C ASN A 160 9.30 -9.39 45.10
N ARG A 161 9.02 -9.18 43.78
CA ARG A 161 10.00 -9.37 42.73
C ARG A 161 9.63 -8.49 41.56
N GLY A 162 10.51 -7.52 41.31
CA GLY A 162 10.51 -6.66 40.15
C GLY A 162 10.60 -7.46 38.87
N GLY A 163 9.87 -7.02 37.90
CA GLY A 163 9.94 -7.42 36.50
C GLY A 163 10.09 -6.15 35.69
N ASP A 164 11.21 -6.03 35.07
CA ASP A 164 11.62 -4.94 34.20
C ASP A 164 10.58 -4.65 33.12
N ASP A 165 10.10 -3.43 33.10
CA ASP A 165 9.26 -2.89 32.05
C ASP A 165 10.17 -2.28 30.96
N PRO A 166 10.27 -2.86 29.74
CA PRO A 166 11.19 -2.39 28.71
C PRO A 166 10.77 -1.08 28.06
N TRP A 167 9.65 -0.48 28.47
CA TRP A 167 9.10 0.74 27.86
C TRP A 167 8.97 1.92 28.83
N GLY A 168 9.74 1.93 29.91
CA GLY A 168 9.85 3.05 30.81
C GLY A 168 10.47 4.26 30.13
N GLN A 169 9.75 5.36 30.08
CA GLN A 169 10.11 6.65 29.50
C GLN A 169 11.49 7.14 30.00
N PRO A 170 12.37 7.61 29.13
CA PRO A 170 13.49 8.43 29.56
C PRO A 170 13.04 9.88 29.81
N SER A 171 13.33 10.34 30.99
CA SER A 171 13.24 11.72 31.46
C SER A 171 14.00 12.69 30.58
N GLN A 172 13.41 13.88 30.43
CA GLN A 172 13.98 15.11 29.88
C GLN A 172 15.39 15.40 30.34
N SER A 173 16.18 15.83 29.41
CA SER A 173 17.15 16.90 29.35
C SER A 173 18.33 16.50 28.47
N ASP A 174 18.34 17.10 27.29
CA ASP A 174 19.53 17.70 26.71
C ASP A 174 19.15 18.43 25.44
N GLU A 175 19.01 19.72 25.58
CA GLU A 175 18.98 20.69 24.49
C GLU A 175 20.39 20.81 23.93
N PRO A 176 20.64 20.58 22.63
CA PRO A 176 21.93 20.94 22.05
C PRO A 176 21.97 22.46 21.77
N PRO A 177 23.09 23.12 22.11
CA PRO A 177 23.29 24.51 21.75
C PRO A 177 23.68 24.61 20.28
N PHE A 178 22.93 25.38 19.53
CA PHE A 178 23.11 26.15 18.28
C PHE A 178 21.84 26.18 17.43
#